data_0e1c865f35a558d61abb30a016dc318b
#
_entry.id   0e1c865f35a558d61abb30a016dc318b
#
_cell.length_a   1.000
_cell.length_b   1.000
_cell.length_c   1.000
_cell.angle_alpha   90.00
_cell.angle_beta   90.00
_cell.angle_gamma   90.00
#
_symmetry.space_group_name_H-M   'P 1'
#
loop_
_entity.id
_entity.type
_entity.pdbx_description
1 polymer ?
#
loop_
_entity_poly.entity_id
_entity_poly.type
_entity_poly.pdbx_seq_one_letter_code
_entity_poly.pdbx_strand_id
1 'polypeptide(L)'
;VNPKHSSKGSETGILQLSSCKNIILRNLTFKSAGAYDIDGNDNLTIAGSTYIWVDHCDFQDGVDGNFDCVNGSDNICVTWCRFRYFIEPWAGGSGGADDHRNCDLWGNSDSRSEDNGHLRTTFANCWWDEGCSERMPRVRYGQVHIQNCLYSSSNAHYCIGYGYKSNLYVENNAFISTAAKKTPWKNYATSGSKKDYNITTVGNLNANDFQSKSGSAEYFIPSDHYTLKAYDSSLVQEVVANEENGAGATLDITSMTDGIDAVETTSSELPTSITYYNMSGMEISSPQPGINIVKIQYADGRTVNRKIRK
;
A
#
# COMPACT_ATOMS: atom_id res chain seq x y z
N VAL A 1 16.14 -5.43 10.48
CA VAL A 1 17.09 -4.32 10.33
C VAL A 1 18.35 -4.81 9.65
N ASN A 2 18.74 -4.20 8.53
CA ASN A 2 20.03 -4.44 7.88
C ASN A 2 20.83 -3.13 7.88
N PRO A 3 21.71 -2.90 8.85
CA PRO A 3 22.48 -1.66 8.96
C PRO A 3 23.72 -1.65 8.07
N LYS A 4 23.99 -2.73 7.34
CA LYS A 4 25.20 -2.86 6.56
C LYS A 4 24.99 -2.39 5.12
N HIS A 5 25.71 -1.35 4.73
CA HIS A 5 25.87 -1.00 3.32
C HIS A 5 26.72 -2.06 2.61
N SER A 6 26.22 -2.61 1.51
CA SER A 6 26.94 -3.63 0.75
C SER A 6 26.80 -3.37 -0.76
N SER A 7 27.88 -3.58 -1.49
CA SER A 7 27.89 -3.59 -2.94
C SER A 7 27.48 -4.95 -3.54
N LYS A 8 27.15 -5.93 -2.69
CA LYS A 8 26.67 -7.25 -3.13
C LYS A 8 25.16 -7.28 -2.97
N GLY A 9 24.45 -7.42 -4.09
CA GLY A 9 22.99 -7.44 -4.13
C GLY A 9 22.36 -8.47 -3.19
N SER A 10 22.99 -9.63 -2.99
CA SER A 10 22.50 -10.67 -2.06
C SER A 10 22.54 -10.30 -0.58
N GLU A 11 23.19 -9.20 -0.22
CA GLU A 11 23.34 -8.75 1.17
C GLU A 11 22.47 -7.53 1.48
N THR A 12 21.63 -7.04 0.55
CA THR A 12 20.94 -5.75 0.68
C THR A 12 19.53 -5.85 1.23
N GLY A 13 18.83 -6.96 1.02
CA GLY A 13 17.44 -7.15 1.43
C GLY A 13 17.27 -7.54 2.90
N ILE A 14 16.04 -7.44 3.38
CA ILE A 14 15.66 -7.88 4.74
C ILE A 14 14.81 -9.14 4.70
N LEU A 15 13.74 -9.15 3.88
CA LEU A 15 12.80 -10.26 3.79
C LEU A 15 12.45 -10.56 2.34
N GLN A 16 12.55 -11.83 1.96
CA GLN A 16 12.05 -12.31 0.68
C GLN A 16 10.97 -13.38 0.89
N LEU A 17 9.80 -13.17 0.30
CA LEU A 17 8.75 -14.18 0.19
C LEU A 17 8.84 -14.81 -1.20
N SER A 18 9.29 -16.04 -1.28
CA SER A 18 9.43 -16.77 -2.54
C SER A 18 8.49 -17.98 -2.57
N SER A 19 7.57 -18.01 -3.53
CA SER A 19 6.58 -19.10 -3.68
C SER A 19 5.75 -19.34 -2.41
N CYS A 20 5.47 -18.29 -1.66
CA CYS A 20 4.67 -18.31 -0.44
C CYS A 20 3.19 -18.09 -0.73
N LYS A 21 2.33 -18.48 0.22
CA LYS A 21 0.89 -18.25 0.13
C LYS A 21 0.27 -17.99 1.49
N ASN A 22 -0.75 -17.11 1.51
CA ASN A 22 -1.52 -16.79 2.72
C ASN A 22 -0.63 -16.21 3.85
N ILE A 23 0.12 -15.16 3.55
CA ILE A 23 1.01 -14.49 4.50
C ILE A 23 0.41 -13.15 4.89
N ILE A 24 0.46 -12.84 6.16
CA ILE A 24 0.17 -11.52 6.72
C ILE A 24 1.45 -10.98 7.36
N LEU A 25 1.91 -9.82 6.87
CA LEU A 25 2.96 -9.04 7.52
C LEU A 25 2.32 -7.80 8.11
N ARG A 26 2.42 -7.61 9.41
CA ARG A 26 1.69 -6.54 10.08
C ARG A 26 2.52 -5.87 11.17
N ASN A 27 2.48 -4.55 11.23
CA ASN A 27 3.10 -3.71 12.25
C ASN A 27 4.62 -3.93 12.39
N LEU A 28 5.30 -4.07 11.26
CA LEU A 28 6.74 -4.31 11.19
C LEU A 28 7.48 -3.08 10.67
N THR A 29 8.65 -2.82 11.22
CA THR A 29 9.58 -1.82 10.66
C THR A 29 10.74 -2.53 9.96
N PHE A 30 10.87 -2.28 8.65
CA PHE A 30 11.99 -2.69 7.82
C PHE A 30 12.97 -1.51 7.73
N LYS A 31 14.21 -1.71 8.13
CA LYS A 31 15.21 -0.63 8.14
C LYS A 31 16.55 -1.12 7.60
N SER A 32 17.02 -0.47 6.53
CA SER A 32 18.24 -0.80 5.85
C SER A 32 19.28 0.33 5.94
N ALA A 33 20.30 0.28 5.08
CA ALA A 33 21.51 1.09 5.20
C ALA A 33 21.55 2.33 4.28
N GLY A 34 20.46 2.61 3.59
CA GLY A 34 20.35 3.73 2.63
C GLY A 34 20.55 3.30 1.18
N ALA A 35 19.93 4.07 0.29
CA ALA A 35 19.87 3.78 -1.13
C ALA A 35 21.25 3.75 -1.80
N TYR A 36 21.48 2.73 -2.62
CA TYR A 36 22.67 2.54 -3.42
C TYR A 36 22.31 1.83 -4.72
N ASP A 37 22.61 2.41 -5.87
CA ASP A 37 22.16 1.90 -7.17
C ASP A 37 22.94 0.64 -7.60
N ILE A 38 22.49 -0.49 -7.10
CA ILE A 38 22.99 -1.83 -7.46
C ILE A 38 21.81 -2.74 -7.78
N ASP A 39 22.05 -3.83 -8.51
CA ASP A 39 21.06 -4.90 -8.73
C ASP A 39 21.00 -5.77 -7.44
N GLY A 40 20.17 -5.34 -6.51
CA GLY A 40 20.09 -5.87 -5.16
C GLY A 40 18.73 -6.44 -4.77
N ASN A 41 18.54 -6.64 -3.48
CA ASN A 41 17.25 -7.00 -2.91
C ASN A 41 16.69 -5.82 -2.11
N ASP A 42 15.37 -5.68 -2.16
CA ASP A 42 14.64 -4.65 -1.43
C ASP A 42 14.43 -5.01 0.03
N ASN A 43 13.97 -4.05 0.82
CA ASN A 43 13.57 -4.32 2.20
C ASN A 43 12.58 -5.49 2.27
N LEU A 44 11.61 -5.53 1.36
CA LEU A 44 10.70 -6.66 1.14
C LEU A 44 10.62 -6.99 -0.35
N THR A 45 10.84 -8.24 -0.70
CA THR A 45 10.59 -8.73 -2.05
C THR A 45 9.56 -9.87 -2.03
N ILE A 46 8.48 -9.74 -2.80
CA ILE A 46 7.49 -10.80 -3.01
C ILE A 46 7.70 -11.37 -4.42
N ALA A 47 8.10 -12.63 -4.52
CA ALA A 47 8.38 -13.31 -5.78
C ALA A 47 7.57 -14.61 -5.91
N GLY A 48 6.73 -14.73 -6.94
CA GLY A 48 5.92 -15.92 -7.20
C GLY A 48 4.98 -16.29 -6.04
N SER A 49 4.55 -15.32 -5.26
CA SER A 49 3.78 -15.53 -4.03
C SER A 49 2.37 -14.99 -4.15
N THR A 50 1.40 -15.57 -3.44
CA THR A 50 -0.01 -15.21 -3.60
C THR A 50 -0.75 -15.09 -2.28
N TYR A 51 -1.79 -14.20 -2.27
CA TYR A 51 -2.61 -13.93 -1.09
C TYR A 51 -1.75 -13.37 0.06
N ILE A 52 -1.08 -12.27 -0.20
CA ILE A 52 -0.22 -11.60 0.75
C ILE A 52 -0.88 -10.31 1.20
N TRP A 53 -0.96 -10.10 2.50
CA TRP A 53 -1.40 -8.84 3.09
C TRP A 53 -0.27 -8.21 3.89
N VAL A 54 0.12 -7.00 3.50
CA VAL A 54 1.12 -6.18 4.19
C VAL A 54 0.40 -4.98 4.77
N ASP A 55 0.36 -4.89 6.09
CA ASP A 55 -0.47 -3.92 6.81
C ASP A 55 0.31 -3.20 7.91
N HIS A 56 0.14 -1.88 7.99
CA HIS A 56 0.80 -1.05 9.00
C HIS A 56 2.31 -1.35 9.11
N CYS A 57 3.01 -1.44 8.00
CA CYS A 57 4.45 -1.63 7.98
C CYS A 57 5.17 -0.32 7.62
N ASP A 58 6.36 -0.14 8.16
CA ASP A 58 7.22 1.03 7.92
C ASP A 58 8.50 0.58 7.21
N PHE A 59 8.69 1.05 5.97
CA PHE A 59 9.82 0.72 5.13
C PHE A 59 10.79 1.90 5.06
N GLN A 60 12.01 1.69 5.53
CA GLN A 60 13.01 2.74 5.68
C GLN A 60 14.31 2.35 4.98
N ASP A 61 14.86 3.30 4.23
CA ASP A 61 16.24 3.29 3.76
C ASP A 61 16.65 2.02 3.00
N GLY A 62 15.78 1.49 2.14
CA GLY A 62 16.08 0.33 1.30
C GLY A 62 17.29 0.58 0.40
N VAL A 63 18.15 -0.44 0.19
CA VAL A 63 19.38 -0.28 -0.61
C VAL A 63 19.05 -0.21 -2.09
N ASP A 64 18.42 -1.23 -2.66
CA ASP A 64 17.93 -1.21 -4.06
C ASP A 64 16.53 -0.58 -4.15
N GLY A 65 15.68 -0.86 -3.17
CA GLY A 65 14.34 -0.32 -3.03
C GLY A 65 13.69 -0.70 -1.71
N ASN A 66 12.45 -0.28 -1.53
CA ASN A 66 11.72 -0.62 -0.32
C ASN A 66 10.85 -1.86 -0.47
N PHE A 67 10.12 -2.01 -1.60
CA PHE A 67 9.19 -3.12 -1.71
C PHE A 67 8.93 -3.52 -3.17
N ASP A 68 9.38 -4.69 -3.57
CA ASP A 68 9.18 -5.23 -4.90
C ASP A 68 8.19 -6.40 -4.93
N CYS A 69 7.37 -6.45 -6.00
CA CYS A 69 6.42 -7.52 -6.26
C CYS A 69 6.59 -8.00 -7.70
N VAL A 70 7.03 -9.24 -7.89
CA VAL A 70 7.54 -9.74 -9.17
C VAL A 70 7.22 -11.23 -9.39
N ASN A 71 7.58 -11.72 -10.58
CA ASN A 71 7.60 -13.14 -10.94
C ASN A 71 6.24 -13.84 -10.76
N GLY A 72 5.16 -13.22 -11.25
CA GLY A 72 3.83 -13.80 -11.21
C GLY A 72 3.18 -13.81 -9.82
N SER A 73 3.68 -12.99 -8.88
CA SER A 73 2.99 -12.77 -7.61
C SER A 73 1.60 -12.21 -7.84
N ASP A 74 0.63 -12.52 -6.95
CA ASP A 74 -0.76 -12.15 -7.22
C ASP A 74 -1.63 -12.08 -5.97
N ASN A 75 -2.72 -11.31 -6.05
CA ASN A 75 -3.64 -11.09 -4.94
C ASN A 75 -2.93 -10.48 -3.71
N ILE A 76 -2.33 -9.33 -3.93
CA ILE A 76 -1.56 -8.60 -2.94
C ILE A 76 -2.41 -7.45 -2.39
N CYS A 77 -2.39 -7.25 -1.10
CA CYS A 77 -3.00 -6.10 -0.44
C CYS A 77 -1.94 -5.38 0.40
N VAL A 78 -1.76 -4.09 0.16
CA VAL A 78 -0.82 -3.23 0.89
C VAL A 78 -1.63 -2.10 1.51
N THR A 79 -1.73 -2.10 2.83
CA THR A 79 -2.58 -1.14 3.53
C THR A 79 -1.84 -0.45 4.66
N TRP A 80 -2.06 0.83 4.81
CA TRP A 80 -1.51 1.60 5.91
C TRP A 80 0.02 1.48 6.04
N CYS A 81 0.73 1.23 4.95
CA CYS A 81 2.20 1.16 4.92
C CYS A 81 2.80 2.53 4.69
N ARG A 82 3.95 2.78 5.29
CA ARG A 82 4.72 4.01 5.11
C ARG A 82 6.07 3.70 4.49
N PHE A 83 6.48 4.48 3.49
CA PHE A 83 7.75 4.36 2.77
C PHE A 83 8.52 5.66 2.93
N ARG A 84 9.81 5.59 3.27
CA ARG A 84 10.64 6.78 3.51
C ARG A 84 12.13 6.50 3.46
N TYR A 85 12.90 7.57 3.27
CA TYR A 85 14.36 7.54 3.29
C TYR A 85 14.88 8.69 4.16
N PHE A 86 15.67 8.35 5.18
CA PHE A 86 16.31 9.29 6.09
C PHE A 86 17.79 9.47 5.79
N ILE A 87 18.41 8.43 5.17
CA ILE A 87 19.84 8.41 4.87
C ILE A 87 20.03 8.99 3.47
N GLU A 88 21.00 9.92 3.34
CA GLU A 88 21.40 10.41 2.03
C GLU A 88 21.85 9.26 1.14
N PRO A 89 21.51 9.24 -0.17
CA PRO A 89 21.84 8.15 -1.04
C PRO A 89 23.35 8.01 -1.26
N TRP A 90 23.79 6.78 -1.45
CA TRP A 90 25.19 6.47 -1.73
C TRP A 90 25.41 6.52 -3.25
N ALA A 91 26.37 7.34 -3.69
CA ALA A 91 26.79 7.40 -5.08
C ALA A 91 27.74 6.25 -5.45
N GLY A 92 27.93 6.00 -6.76
CA GLY A 92 28.93 5.08 -7.31
C GLY A 92 28.48 3.62 -7.37
N GLY A 93 27.19 3.34 -7.30
CA GLY A 93 26.63 2.02 -7.56
C GLY A 93 26.79 1.61 -9.03
N SER A 94 26.72 0.31 -9.30
CA SER A 94 26.87 -0.25 -10.67
C SER A 94 25.74 0.14 -11.62
N GLY A 95 24.57 0.53 -11.12
CA GLY A 95 23.45 1.05 -11.90
C GLY A 95 23.66 2.46 -12.41
N GLY A 96 24.55 3.24 -11.74
CA GLY A 96 25.02 4.56 -12.19
C GLY A 96 24.23 5.77 -11.73
N ALA A 97 23.15 5.60 -10.99
CA ALA A 97 22.44 6.72 -10.38
C ALA A 97 23.07 7.14 -9.05
N ASP A 98 23.24 8.44 -8.83
CA ASP A 98 23.73 8.98 -7.57
C ASP A 98 22.63 9.05 -6.49
N ASP A 99 21.37 9.03 -6.90
CA ASP A 99 20.21 8.94 -6.03
C ASP A 99 19.29 7.78 -6.48
N HIS A 100 19.26 6.72 -5.69
CA HIS A 100 18.45 5.53 -5.95
C HIS A 100 17.38 5.30 -4.86
N ARG A 101 16.82 6.37 -4.29
CA ARG A 101 15.74 6.29 -3.29
C ARG A 101 14.41 5.91 -3.94
N ASN A 102 14.39 4.74 -4.58
CA ASN A 102 13.22 4.14 -5.21
C ASN A 102 12.36 3.39 -4.20
N CYS A 103 11.03 3.42 -4.35
CA CYS A 103 10.15 2.77 -3.38
C CYS A 103 9.72 1.38 -3.83
N ASP A 104 8.79 1.28 -4.78
CA ASP A 104 8.05 0.05 -4.99
C ASP A 104 7.98 -0.31 -6.48
N LEU A 105 8.46 -1.50 -6.86
CA LEU A 105 8.42 -1.98 -8.23
C LEU A 105 7.47 -3.18 -8.38
N TRP A 106 6.46 -3.03 -9.19
CA TRP A 106 5.55 -4.08 -9.61
C TRP A 106 5.88 -4.53 -11.03
N GLY A 107 6.45 -5.75 -11.16
CA GLY A 107 6.97 -6.28 -12.40
C GLY A 107 8.36 -5.75 -12.76
N ASN A 108 9.37 -6.62 -12.68
CA ASN A 108 10.77 -6.22 -12.84
C ASN A 108 11.20 -5.90 -14.28
N SER A 109 10.50 -6.40 -15.31
CA SER A 109 10.88 -6.12 -16.71
C SER A 109 9.69 -6.21 -17.66
N ASP A 110 9.68 -5.38 -18.73
CA ASP A 110 8.71 -5.47 -19.82
C ASP A 110 8.77 -6.79 -20.61
N SER A 111 9.82 -7.58 -20.44
CA SER A 111 10.00 -8.89 -21.08
C SER A 111 9.61 -10.08 -20.21
N ARG A 112 9.22 -9.85 -18.95
CA ARG A 112 8.83 -10.89 -18.01
C ARG A 112 7.35 -11.25 -18.17
N SER A 113 7.08 -12.15 -19.13
CA SER A 113 5.71 -12.57 -19.48
C SER A 113 4.98 -13.34 -18.37
N GLU A 114 5.68 -13.89 -17.41
CA GLU A 114 5.13 -14.53 -16.22
C GLU A 114 4.29 -13.59 -15.34
N ASP A 115 4.51 -12.28 -15.45
CA ASP A 115 3.72 -11.28 -14.76
C ASP A 115 2.37 -10.99 -15.45
N ASN A 116 2.20 -11.44 -16.70
CA ASN A 116 0.98 -11.18 -17.45
C ASN A 116 -0.23 -11.92 -16.87
N GLY A 117 -1.27 -11.17 -16.48
CA GLY A 117 -2.46 -11.70 -15.81
C GLY A 117 -2.30 -11.91 -14.30
N HIS A 118 -1.17 -11.48 -13.75
CA HIS A 118 -0.83 -11.49 -12.33
C HIS A 118 -0.62 -10.08 -11.79
N LEU A 119 0.03 -9.94 -10.65
CA LEU A 119 0.32 -8.68 -9.95
C LEU A 119 -0.94 -7.87 -9.59
N ARG A 120 -2.10 -8.53 -9.40
CA ARG A 120 -3.31 -7.87 -8.93
C ARG A 120 -3.09 -7.38 -7.52
N THR A 121 -3.20 -6.06 -7.34
CA THR A 121 -2.82 -5.42 -6.08
C THR A 121 -3.76 -4.29 -5.72
N THR A 122 -4.04 -4.15 -4.43
CA THR A 122 -4.66 -2.96 -3.86
C THR A 122 -3.69 -2.28 -2.90
N PHE A 123 -3.39 -1.01 -3.16
CA PHE A 123 -2.78 -0.09 -2.20
C PHE A 123 -3.87 0.78 -1.60
N ALA A 124 -4.00 0.79 -0.28
CA ALA A 124 -4.96 1.67 0.39
C ALA A 124 -4.37 2.31 1.65
N ASN A 125 -4.57 3.61 1.81
CA ASN A 125 -4.09 4.39 2.94
C ASN A 125 -2.57 4.30 3.16
N CYS A 126 -1.81 4.11 2.10
CA CYS A 126 -0.35 4.09 2.15
C CYS A 126 0.23 5.50 2.07
N TRP A 127 1.43 5.67 2.59
CA TRP A 127 2.12 6.95 2.65
C TRP A 127 3.52 6.87 2.06
N TRP A 128 3.74 7.54 0.93
CA TRP A 128 5.09 7.79 0.40
C TRP A 128 5.56 9.15 0.93
N ASP A 129 6.38 9.05 1.97
CA ASP A 129 6.83 10.14 2.80
C ASP A 129 8.21 10.65 2.38
N GLU A 130 8.83 11.46 3.22
CA GLU A 130 10.05 12.18 2.92
C GLU A 130 11.19 11.26 2.43
N GLY A 131 11.97 11.77 1.48
CA GLY A 131 13.07 11.08 0.86
C GLY A 131 12.70 10.15 -0.31
N CYS A 132 11.45 9.74 -0.47
CA CYS A 132 11.00 8.94 -1.61
C CYS A 132 11.20 9.71 -2.92
N SER A 133 11.96 9.16 -3.88
CA SER A 133 12.24 9.87 -5.14
C SER A 133 11.41 9.35 -6.32
N GLU A 134 11.27 8.04 -6.46
CA GLU A 134 10.57 7.42 -7.59
C GLU A 134 9.82 6.15 -7.18
N ARG A 135 9.00 5.60 -8.11
CA ARG A 135 8.32 4.31 -7.98
C ARG A 135 7.39 4.24 -6.77
N MET A 136 6.33 5.04 -6.76
CA MET A 136 5.36 5.12 -5.65
C MET A 136 3.92 4.68 -6.03
N PRO A 137 3.67 3.47 -6.57
CA PRO A 137 4.58 2.49 -7.16
C PRO A 137 4.88 2.74 -8.66
N ARG A 138 5.86 2.02 -9.22
CA ARG A 138 6.02 1.83 -10.67
C ARG A 138 5.50 0.46 -11.08
N VAL A 139 4.52 0.42 -11.99
CA VAL A 139 3.77 -0.80 -12.33
C VAL A 139 4.00 -1.21 -13.78
N ARG A 140 4.23 -2.50 -13.99
CA ARG A 140 4.08 -3.22 -15.26
C ARG A 140 3.10 -4.36 -15.05
N TYR A 141 2.39 -4.75 -16.10
CA TYR A 141 1.42 -5.86 -16.15
C TYR A 141 0.20 -5.69 -15.21
N GLY A 142 0.35 -5.61 -13.94
CA GLY A 142 -0.68 -5.73 -12.92
C GLY A 142 -1.96 -4.89 -13.09
N GLN A 143 -3.08 -5.44 -12.60
CA GLN A 143 -4.28 -4.67 -12.27
C GLN A 143 -4.09 -4.10 -10.86
N VAL A 144 -3.84 -2.78 -10.77
CA VAL A 144 -3.48 -2.14 -9.52
C VAL A 144 -4.46 -1.03 -9.16
N HIS A 145 -5.09 -1.17 -8.00
CA HIS A 145 -5.94 -0.16 -7.39
C HIS A 145 -5.14 0.64 -6.34
N ILE A 146 -5.13 1.95 -6.45
CA ILE A 146 -4.45 2.84 -5.52
C ILE A 146 -5.48 3.84 -4.97
N GLN A 147 -5.83 3.71 -3.68
CA GLN A 147 -6.91 4.45 -3.07
C GLN A 147 -6.49 5.12 -1.76
N ASN A 148 -6.88 6.37 -1.58
CA ASN A 148 -6.67 7.14 -0.35
C ASN A 148 -5.22 7.15 0.16
N CYS A 149 -4.27 7.16 -0.74
CA CYS A 149 -2.85 7.19 -0.43
C CYS A 149 -2.30 8.62 -0.40
N LEU A 150 -1.24 8.84 0.39
CA LEU A 150 -0.61 10.14 0.61
C LEU A 150 0.78 10.19 -0.04
N TYR A 151 1.03 11.26 -0.80
CA TYR A 151 2.30 11.55 -1.47
C TYR A 151 2.84 12.89 -0.95
N SER A 152 3.82 12.85 -0.03
CA SER A 152 4.34 14.04 0.65
C SER A 152 5.82 14.32 0.41
N SER A 153 6.55 13.42 -0.27
CA SER A 153 7.99 13.59 -0.47
C SER A 153 8.34 14.86 -1.25
N SER A 154 9.21 15.66 -0.69
CA SER A 154 9.81 16.82 -1.37
C SER A 154 10.84 16.43 -2.43
N ASN A 155 11.31 15.18 -2.41
CA ASN A 155 12.30 14.61 -3.32
C ASN A 155 11.67 13.92 -4.54
N ALA A 156 10.34 13.88 -4.67
CA ALA A 156 9.67 13.14 -5.73
C ALA A 156 10.03 13.64 -7.14
N HIS A 157 10.72 12.81 -7.92
CA HIS A 157 10.88 13.00 -9.36
C HIS A 157 9.59 12.62 -10.09
N TYR A 158 8.91 11.60 -9.65
CA TYR A 158 7.52 11.27 -9.97
C TYR A 158 6.94 10.36 -8.88
N CYS A 159 5.61 10.32 -8.79
CA CYS A 159 4.94 9.44 -7.85
C CYS A 159 4.58 8.09 -8.50
N ILE A 160 3.50 8.01 -9.26
CA ILE A 160 3.00 6.77 -9.85
C ILE A 160 3.52 6.62 -11.28
N GLY A 161 4.24 5.51 -11.54
CA GLY A 161 4.70 5.14 -12.87
C GLY A 161 3.84 4.04 -13.47
N TYR A 162 3.26 4.28 -14.66
CA TYR A 162 2.52 3.25 -15.39
C TYR A 162 3.28 2.84 -16.65
N GLY A 163 3.49 1.55 -16.79
CA GLY A 163 4.34 0.94 -17.82
C GLY A 163 3.62 -0.09 -18.67
N TYR A 164 4.39 -0.92 -19.34
CA TYR A 164 3.90 -1.92 -20.27
C TYR A 164 2.89 -2.87 -19.62
N LYS A 165 1.70 -2.97 -20.24
CA LYS A 165 0.55 -3.77 -19.80
C LYS A 165 0.05 -3.47 -18.38
N SER A 166 0.43 -2.34 -17.81
CA SER A 166 -0.19 -1.91 -16.55
C SER A 166 -1.64 -1.52 -16.75
N ASN A 167 -2.45 -1.77 -15.72
CA ASN A 167 -3.86 -1.52 -15.72
C ASN A 167 -4.23 -0.91 -14.36
N LEU A 168 -4.25 0.43 -14.29
CA LEU A 168 -4.35 1.16 -13.02
C LEU A 168 -5.69 1.85 -12.85
N TYR A 169 -6.19 1.78 -11.62
CA TYR A 169 -7.27 2.64 -11.13
C TYR A 169 -6.79 3.40 -9.90
N VAL A 170 -6.76 4.72 -9.98
CA VAL A 170 -6.13 5.59 -8.99
C VAL A 170 -7.15 6.61 -8.51
N GLU A 171 -7.64 6.46 -7.27
CA GLU A 171 -8.73 7.29 -6.78
C GLU A 171 -8.51 7.88 -5.40
N ASN A 172 -9.00 9.10 -5.23
CA ASN A 172 -9.07 9.81 -3.95
C ASN A 172 -7.74 9.88 -3.17
N ASN A 173 -6.60 9.96 -3.88
CA ASN A 173 -5.29 10.13 -3.27
C ASN A 173 -4.98 11.62 -3.07
N ALA A 174 -3.97 11.94 -2.24
CA ALA A 174 -3.53 13.29 -2.00
C ALA A 174 -2.04 13.49 -2.33
N PHE A 175 -1.75 14.42 -3.25
CA PHE A 175 -0.40 14.85 -3.62
C PHE A 175 -0.15 16.21 -2.95
N ILE A 176 0.66 16.26 -1.88
CA ILE A 176 0.73 17.48 -1.06
C ILE A 176 2.03 18.26 -1.16
N SER A 177 3.18 17.62 -1.41
CA SER A 177 4.43 18.35 -1.64
C SER A 177 4.43 19.03 -3.02
N THR A 178 5.25 20.05 -3.18
CA THR A 178 5.43 20.72 -4.48
C THR A 178 5.93 19.76 -5.55
N ALA A 179 6.83 18.86 -5.20
CA ALA A 179 7.39 17.87 -6.11
C ALA A 179 6.34 16.83 -6.54
N ALA A 180 5.58 16.26 -5.59
CA ALA A 180 4.50 15.32 -5.89
C ALA A 180 3.39 15.93 -6.77
N LYS A 181 2.99 17.18 -6.50
CA LYS A 181 2.02 17.92 -7.33
C LYS A 181 2.50 18.14 -8.77
N LYS A 182 3.80 18.35 -8.95
CA LYS A 182 4.39 18.62 -10.26
C LYS A 182 4.40 17.39 -11.15
N THR A 183 4.66 16.21 -10.59
CA THR A 183 4.82 14.97 -11.36
C THR A 183 4.11 13.81 -10.66
N PRO A 184 2.75 13.85 -10.53
CA PRO A 184 1.99 12.77 -9.91
C PRO A 184 2.06 11.46 -10.73
N TRP A 185 2.20 11.58 -12.07
CA TRP A 185 2.15 10.47 -13.01
C TRP A 185 3.35 10.47 -13.96
N LYS A 186 3.85 9.28 -14.30
CA LYS A 186 4.86 9.11 -15.35
C LYS A 186 4.54 7.91 -16.24
N ASN A 187 4.43 8.17 -17.55
CA ASN A 187 4.23 7.11 -18.55
C ASN A 187 5.56 6.46 -18.94
N TYR A 188 5.68 5.17 -18.72
CA TYR A 188 6.82 4.34 -19.13
C TYR A 188 6.52 3.45 -20.34
N ALA A 189 5.26 3.38 -20.80
CA ALA A 189 4.84 2.63 -21.98
C ALA A 189 4.90 3.51 -23.23
N THR A 190 6.08 4.03 -23.57
CA THR A 190 6.25 5.14 -24.54
C THR A 190 6.78 4.75 -25.91
N SER A 191 7.29 3.52 -26.10
CA SER A 191 8.01 3.18 -27.34
C SER A 191 7.70 1.80 -27.92
N GLY A 192 7.68 1.70 -29.24
CA GLY A 192 7.62 0.44 -30.00
C GLY A 192 6.36 -0.38 -29.72
N SER A 193 6.54 -1.69 -29.63
CA SER A 193 5.48 -2.67 -29.32
C SER A 193 5.06 -2.68 -27.84
N LYS A 194 5.73 -1.92 -26.98
CA LYS A 194 5.50 -1.87 -25.54
C LYS A 194 4.70 -0.66 -25.09
N LYS A 195 3.71 -0.28 -25.91
CA LYS A 195 2.79 0.85 -25.63
C LYS A 195 1.46 0.44 -25.03
N ASP A 196 1.28 -0.83 -24.70
CA ASP A 196 0.03 -1.34 -24.13
C ASP A 196 -0.06 -0.96 -22.66
N TYR A 197 -1.11 -0.23 -22.28
CA TYR A 197 -1.42 0.16 -20.90
C TYR A 197 -2.84 0.70 -20.80
N ASN A 198 -3.39 0.76 -19.61
CA ASN A 198 -4.49 1.66 -19.29
C ASN A 198 -4.38 2.22 -17.88
N ILE A 199 -4.96 3.40 -17.68
CA ILE A 199 -5.02 4.10 -16.41
C ILE A 199 -6.27 4.95 -16.33
N THR A 200 -6.96 4.89 -15.20
CA THR A 200 -8.03 5.80 -14.80
C THR A 200 -7.61 6.51 -13.52
N THR A 201 -7.75 7.83 -13.48
CA THR A 201 -7.51 8.63 -12.27
C THR A 201 -8.77 9.44 -11.96
N VAL A 202 -9.20 9.44 -10.70
CA VAL A 202 -10.45 10.13 -10.29
C VAL A 202 -10.39 10.63 -8.84
N GLY A 203 -10.84 11.85 -8.60
CA GLY A 203 -10.99 12.43 -7.27
C GLY A 203 -9.69 12.71 -6.52
N ASN A 204 -8.55 12.78 -7.23
CA ASN A 204 -7.24 12.96 -6.61
C ASN A 204 -6.96 14.43 -6.25
N LEU A 205 -6.60 14.71 -5.00
CA LEU A 205 -6.26 16.06 -4.53
C LEU A 205 -4.93 16.53 -5.13
N ASN A 206 -4.93 17.71 -5.74
CA ASN A 206 -3.78 18.37 -6.37
C ASN A 206 -3.16 17.60 -7.56
N ALA A 207 -3.92 16.75 -8.21
CA ALA A 207 -3.55 16.10 -9.47
C ALA A 207 -4.73 16.12 -10.44
N ASN A 208 -4.44 16.17 -11.74
CA ASN A 208 -5.50 16.16 -12.75
C ASN A 208 -6.05 14.74 -12.94
N ASP A 209 -7.37 14.63 -12.97
CA ASP A 209 -8.04 13.39 -13.32
C ASP A 209 -8.06 13.19 -14.83
N PHE A 210 -7.84 11.95 -15.25
CA PHE A 210 -7.88 11.56 -16.65
C PHE A 210 -8.10 10.06 -16.83
N GLN A 211 -8.48 9.68 -18.04
CA GLN A 211 -8.40 8.31 -18.52
C GLN A 211 -7.51 8.24 -19.75
N SER A 212 -6.63 7.25 -19.80
CA SER A 212 -5.77 7.02 -20.96
C SER A 212 -5.51 5.54 -21.15
N LYS A 213 -5.51 5.11 -22.40
CA LYS A 213 -5.10 3.75 -22.76
C LYS A 213 -4.39 3.71 -24.11
N SER A 214 -3.56 2.70 -24.27
CA SER A 214 -2.99 2.27 -25.55
C SER A 214 -3.05 0.74 -25.61
N GLY A 215 -3.26 0.19 -26.79
CA GLY A 215 -3.47 -1.25 -26.96
C GLY A 215 -4.92 -1.67 -26.78
N SER A 216 -5.14 -2.96 -26.56
CA SER A 216 -6.48 -3.59 -26.54
C SER A 216 -7.04 -3.85 -25.14
N ALA A 217 -6.26 -3.57 -24.08
CA ALA A 217 -6.72 -3.84 -22.71
C ALA A 217 -7.91 -2.94 -22.34
N GLU A 218 -8.94 -3.54 -21.73
CA GLU A 218 -10.06 -2.80 -21.17
C GLU A 218 -9.65 -2.12 -19.86
N TYR A 219 -10.35 -1.03 -19.51
CA TYR A 219 -10.10 -0.35 -18.24
C TYR A 219 -10.44 -1.26 -17.06
N PHE A 220 -9.52 -1.31 -16.11
CA PHE A 220 -9.75 -1.97 -14.83
C PHE A 220 -10.70 -1.11 -13.98
N ILE A 221 -11.76 -1.72 -13.47
CA ILE A 221 -12.76 -1.09 -12.61
C ILE A 221 -12.85 -1.91 -11.32
N PRO A 222 -12.25 -1.45 -10.21
CA PRO A 222 -12.21 -2.22 -8.95
C PRO A 222 -13.58 -2.63 -8.43
N SER A 223 -14.60 -1.78 -8.59
CA SER A 223 -15.98 -2.05 -8.12
C SER A 223 -16.63 -3.26 -8.76
N ASP A 224 -16.12 -3.75 -9.92
CA ASP A 224 -16.59 -4.99 -10.55
C ASP A 224 -16.06 -6.24 -9.83
N HIS A 225 -15.08 -6.08 -8.93
CA HIS A 225 -14.40 -7.17 -8.25
C HIS A 225 -14.63 -7.16 -6.74
N TYR A 226 -14.63 -5.98 -6.11
CA TYR A 226 -14.83 -5.83 -4.67
C TYR A 226 -15.30 -4.43 -4.31
N THR A 227 -15.76 -4.27 -3.08
CA THR A 227 -16.13 -2.96 -2.54
C THR A 227 -15.10 -2.51 -1.53
N LEU A 228 -14.42 -1.40 -1.82
CA LEU A 228 -13.58 -0.68 -0.90
C LEU A 228 -14.08 0.77 -0.85
N LYS A 229 -14.52 1.21 0.33
CA LYS A 229 -15.12 2.54 0.47
C LYS A 229 -14.03 3.61 0.52
N ALA A 230 -13.97 4.44 -0.51
CA ALA A 230 -13.14 5.63 -0.52
C ALA A 230 -13.73 6.73 0.38
N TYR A 231 -12.87 7.56 0.94
CA TYR A 231 -13.23 8.82 1.56
C TYR A 231 -12.62 9.99 0.77
N ASP A 232 -13.12 11.20 1.02
CA ASP A 232 -12.70 12.40 0.29
C ASP A 232 -11.18 12.61 0.38
N SER A 233 -10.56 12.91 -0.76
CA SER A 233 -9.10 13.08 -0.85
C SER A 233 -8.56 14.24 0.00
N SER A 234 -9.38 15.22 0.38
CA SER A 234 -9.00 16.29 1.30
C SER A 234 -8.72 15.81 2.73
N LEU A 235 -9.23 14.65 3.11
CA LEU A 235 -9.04 14.05 4.44
C LEU A 235 -7.82 13.13 4.50
N VAL A 236 -7.25 12.77 3.35
CA VAL A 236 -6.17 11.77 3.27
C VAL A 236 -4.98 12.15 4.13
N GLN A 237 -4.55 13.41 4.09
CA GLN A 237 -3.40 13.84 4.89
C GLN A 237 -3.66 13.68 6.39
N GLU A 238 -4.83 14.09 6.88
CA GLU A 238 -5.18 13.99 8.30
C GLU A 238 -5.27 12.54 8.76
N VAL A 239 -5.88 11.70 7.93
CA VAL A 239 -6.13 10.28 8.25
C VAL A 239 -4.86 9.44 8.13
N VAL A 240 -4.14 9.57 7.02
CA VAL A 240 -2.99 8.70 6.71
C VAL A 240 -1.74 9.11 7.47
N ALA A 241 -1.50 10.41 7.69
CA ALA A 241 -0.35 10.90 8.46
C ALA A 241 -0.62 11.03 9.96
N ASN A 242 -1.67 10.40 10.47
CA ASN A 242 -1.94 10.38 11.91
C ASN A 242 -0.87 9.58 12.66
N GLU A 243 -0.24 10.18 13.67
CA GLU A 243 0.88 9.57 14.38
C GLU A 243 0.47 8.39 15.27
N GLU A 244 -0.79 8.32 15.71
CA GLU A 244 -1.27 7.29 16.63
C GLU A 244 -1.80 6.04 15.90
N ASN A 245 -2.43 6.24 14.75
CA ASN A 245 -3.13 5.16 14.04
C ASN A 245 -3.13 5.31 12.51
N GLY A 246 -2.24 6.13 11.97
CA GLY A 246 -2.03 6.30 10.55
C GLY A 246 -1.08 5.27 9.94
N ALA A 247 -0.54 5.57 8.76
CA ALA A 247 0.34 4.67 8.04
C ALA A 247 1.70 4.48 8.73
N GLY A 248 2.20 3.26 8.68
CA GLY A 248 3.45 2.82 9.31
C GLY A 248 3.20 1.81 10.43
N ALA A 249 4.25 1.44 11.15
CA ALA A 249 4.18 0.52 12.28
C ALA A 249 3.64 1.26 13.54
N THR A 250 2.38 1.69 13.48
CA THR A 250 1.75 2.56 14.47
C THR A 250 0.78 1.84 15.41
N LEU A 251 0.52 0.54 15.16
CA LEU A 251 -0.46 -0.19 15.96
C LEU A 251 0.06 -0.44 17.38
N ASP A 252 -0.77 -0.14 18.38
CA ASP A 252 -0.49 -0.50 19.77
C ASP A 252 -0.61 -2.00 19.96
N ILE A 253 0.53 -2.68 20.01
CA ILE A 253 0.59 -4.13 20.22
C ILE A 253 0.27 -4.54 21.65
N THR A 254 0.25 -3.62 22.60
CA THR A 254 -0.06 -3.94 24.00
C THR A 254 -1.55 -4.16 24.20
N SER A 255 -2.38 -3.63 23.30
CA SER A 255 -3.84 -3.82 23.28
C SER A 255 -4.26 -4.97 22.32
N MET A 256 -3.34 -5.51 21.55
CA MET A 256 -3.61 -6.69 20.73
C MET A 256 -3.53 -7.92 21.63
N THR A 257 -4.67 -8.52 21.89
CA THR A 257 -4.68 -9.94 22.31
C THR A 257 -3.90 -10.71 21.25
N ASP A 258 -2.88 -11.47 21.67
CA ASP A 258 -2.15 -12.36 20.80
C ASP A 258 -3.19 -13.18 20.02
N GLY A 259 -3.02 -13.33 18.73
CA GLY A 259 -4.01 -13.96 17.83
C GLY A 259 -4.35 -15.42 18.19
N ILE A 260 -3.80 -15.96 19.28
CA ILE A 260 -4.09 -17.23 19.89
C ILE A 260 -5.45 -17.19 20.61
N ASP A 261 -5.80 -16.08 21.26
CA ASP A 261 -7.12 -15.90 21.87
C ASP A 261 -8.26 -15.79 20.82
N ALA A 262 -7.92 -15.46 19.57
CA ALA A 262 -8.90 -15.43 18.48
C ALA A 262 -9.18 -16.84 17.89
N VAL A 263 -8.35 -17.83 18.18
CA VAL A 263 -8.53 -19.23 17.73
C VAL A 263 -9.40 -20.05 18.70
N GLU A 264 -9.56 -19.61 19.93
CA GLU A 264 -10.51 -20.20 20.88
C GLU A 264 -11.98 -19.79 20.66
N THR A 265 -12.28 -18.98 19.69
CA THR A 265 -13.66 -18.84 19.23
C THR A 265 -14.06 -20.09 18.44
N THR A 266 -14.19 -21.17 19.14
CA THR A 266 -15.17 -22.19 18.80
C THR A 266 -16.47 -21.49 18.47
N SER A 267 -16.94 -21.71 17.26
CA SER A 267 -18.19 -21.22 16.70
C SER A 267 -18.33 -19.69 16.63
N SER A 268 -18.36 -19.19 15.42
CA SER A 268 -18.94 -17.90 15.08
C SER A 268 -20.41 -17.84 15.51
N GLU A 269 -20.66 -17.65 16.78
CA GLU A 269 -22.01 -17.34 17.21
C GLU A 269 -22.30 -15.93 16.72
N LEU A 270 -23.15 -15.86 15.74
CA LEU A 270 -23.73 -14.60 15.31
C LEU A 270 -24.40 -13.93 16.53
N PRO A 271 -24.28 -12.61 16.69
CA PRO A 271 -25.00 -11.92 17.74
C PRO A 271 -26.49 -12.24 17.65
N THR A 272 -27.09 -12.58 18.76
CA THR A 272 -28.55 -12.78 18.85
C THR A 272 -29.31 -11.48 18.83
N SER A 273 -28.68 -10.39 19.31
CA SER A 273 -29.23 -9.05 19.18
C SER A 273 -28.13 -7.97 19.20
N ILE A 274 -28.38 -6.87 18.48
CA ILE A 274 -27.57 -5.66 18.50
C ILE A 274 -28.51 -4.49 18.79
N THR A 275 -28.24 -3.78 19.87
CA THR A 275 -29.02 -2.62 20.28
C THR A 275 -28.14 -1.37 20.34
N TYR A 276 -28.62 -0.25 19.85
CA TYR A 276 -27.90 1.02 19.83
C TYR A 276 -28.50 1.98 20.85
N TYR A 277 -27.64 2.76 21.52
CA TYR A 277 -28.02 3.79 22.44
C TYR A 277 -27.28 5.10 22.11
N ASN A 278 -27.97 6.23 22.31
CA ASN A 278 -27.32 7.54 22.28
C ASN A 278 -26.56 7.80 23.59
N MET A 279 -25.86 8.93 23.66
CA MET A 279 -25.10 9.31 24.87
C MET A 279 -25.95 9.58 26.10
N SER A 280 -27.25 9.77 25.94
CA SER A 280 -28.21 9.91 27.04
C SER A 280 -28.78 8.57 27.52
N GLY A 281 -28.31 7.45 26.94
CA GLY A 281 -28.76 6.10 27.27
C GLY A 281 -30.12 5.70 26.69
N MET A 282 -30.66 6.50 25.77
CA MET A 282 -31.90 6.15 25.07
C MET A 282 -31.60 5.21 23.91
N GLU A 283 -32.42 4.18 23.79
CA GLU A 283 -32.35 3.25 22.66
C GLU A 283 -32.71 3.94 21.35
N ILE A 284 -31.95 3.67 20.30
CA ILE A 284 -32.11 4.22 18.95
C ILE A 284 -32.10 3.10 17.91
N SER A 285 -32.87 3.25 16.86
CA SER A 285 -33.01 2.22 15.82
C SER A 285 -31.74 2.03 14.96
N SER A 286 -30.89 3.04 14.90
CA SER A 286 -29.61 2.99 14.18
C SER A 286 -28.64 4.05 14.72
N PRO A 287 -27.31 3.89 14.53
CA PRO A 287 -26.33 4.88 14.98
C PRO A 287 -26.57 6.26 14.38
N GLN A 288 -26.55 7.29 15.21
CA GLN A 288 -26.68 8.70 14.85
C GLN A 288 -25.29 9.37 14.74
N PRO A 289 -25.17 10.53 14.05
CA PRO A 289 -23.92 11.28 14.02
C PRO A 289 -23.41 11.57 15.44
N GLY A 290 -22.09 11.32 15.64
CA GLY A 290 -21.45 11.44 16.94
C GLY A 290 -21.24 10.10 17.64
N ILE A 291 -21.15 10.15 18.98
CA ILE A 291 -20.85 8.97 19.80
C ILE A 291 -22.13 8.19 20.11
N ASN A 292 -22.10 6.89 19.89
CA ASN A 292 -23.18 5.96 20.23
C ASN A 292 -22.59 4.78 21.03
N ILE A 293 -23.44 4.11 21.79
CA ILE A 293 -23.11 2.87 22.50
C ILE A 293 -23.81 1.72 21.78
N VAL A 294 -23.08 0.66 21.50
CA VAL A 294 -23.63 -0.59 20.93
C VAL A 294 -23.58 -1.66 21.99
N LYS A 295 -24.74 -2.26 22.26
CA LYS A 295 -24.87 -3.46 23.10
C LYS A 295 -25.07 -4.67 22.18
N ILE A 296 -24.16 -5.62 22.26
CA ILE A 296 -24.17 -6.86 21.47
C ILE A 296 -24.43 -8.02 22.44
N GLN A 297 -25.46 -8.82 22.18
CA GLN A 297 -25.77 -10.02 22.95
C GLN A 297 -25.52 -11.26 22.10
N TYR A 298 -25.02 -12.31 22.74
CA TYR A 298 -24.71 -13.61 22.13
C TYR A 298 -25.59 -14.71 22.74
N ALA A 299 -25.75 -15.82 22.03
CA ALA A 299 -26.57 -16.96 22.46
C ALA A 299 -26.09 -17.61 23.79
N ASP A 300 -24.82 -17.49 24.10
CA ASP A 300 -24.18 -17.96 25.34
C ASP A 300 -24.46 -17.04 26.57
N GLY A 301 -25.22 -15.96 26.37
CA GLY A 301 -25.55 -14.99 27.42
C GLY A 301 -24.51 -13.87 27.60
N ARG A 302 -23.38 -13.91 26.91
CA ARG A 302 -22.41 -12.81 26.93
C ARG A 302 -23.02 -11.52 26.37
N THR A 303 -22.69 -10.40 27.00
CA THR A 303 -23.04 -9.08 26.52
C THR A 303 -21.78 -8.24 26.37
N VAL A 304 -21.59 -7.66 25.20
CA VAL A 304 -20.47 -6.75 24.92
C VAL A 304 -21.02 -5.35 24.65
N ASN A 305 -20.52 -4.36 25.37
CA ASN A 305 -20.85 -2.97 25.12
C ASN A 305 -19.65 -2.29 24.45
N ARG A 306 -19.88 -1.60 23.33
CA ARG A 306 -18.85 -0.86 22.59
C ARG A 306 -19.29 0.59 22.36
N LYS A 307 -18.33 1.49 22.43
CA LYS A 307 -18.49 2.87 22.00
C LYS A 307 -18.14 2.95 20.53
N ILE A 308 -19.06 3.46 19.72
CA ILE A 308 -18.83 3.67 18.28
C ILE A 308 -19.06 5.14 17.93
N ARG A 309 -18.37 5.63 16.92
CA ARG A 309 -18.59 6.97 16.36
C ARG A 309 -19.09 6.79 14.91
N LYS A 310 -20.15 7.54 14.57
CA LYS A 310 -20.68 7.61 13.21
C LYS A 310 -20.44 9.01 12.67
#